data_f52569215f79cbea118133e8384829ae
#
_entry.id   f52569215f79cbea118133e8384829ae
#
_cell.length_a   1.000
_cell.length_b   1.000
_cell.length_c   1.000
_cell.angle_alpha   90.00
_cell.angle_beta   90.00
_cell.angle_gamma   90.00
#
_symmetry.space_group_name_H-M   'P 1'
#
loop_
_entity.id
_entity.type
_entity.pdbx_description
1 polymer ?
#
loop_
_entity_poly.entity_id
_entity_poly.type
_entity_poly.pdbx_seq_one_letter_code
_entity_poly.pdbx_strand_id
1 'polypeptide(L)'
;YWVLRLQRDGKRQDIGLGSAKQMTLAEARQKATVLRKAVKVDHRDVLAEKKDEAAAKVTFRAAATQYHSENEAGWKSTVYARQWLASLENYAFPKLGDMPTGSISSADIIAVLTPIWQEIPDTARQVRNRISAVLDYSHAKGWRSREAPSGNGSLKAGRGLPRQVKVRENRKAMPYVALPGFLTALRRKPSFGRLALELLILTGVRSQEV
;
A
#
# COMPACT_ATOMS: atom_id res chain seq x y z
N TYR A 1 -22.61 -0.76 31.06
CA TYR A 1 -22.71 -0.01 29.80
C TYR A 1 -24.15 0.33 29.49
N TRP A 2 -24.43 1.52 29.00
CA TRP A 2 -25.72 1.91 28.48
C TRP A 2 -25.85 1.46 27.04
N VAL A 3 -26.99 0.79 26.70
CA VAL A 3 -27.26 0.28 25.36
C VAL A 3 -28.66 0.73 24.93
N LEU A 4 -28.74 1.27 23.72
CA LEU A 4 -30.02 1.58 23.08
C LEU A 4 -30.38 0.46 22.12
N ARG A 5 -31.49 -0.22 22.38
CA ARG A 5 -32.06 -1.21 21.47
C ARG A 5 -33.07 -0.58 20.54
N LEU A 6 -32.83 -0.71 19.25
CA LEU A 6 -33.72 -0.25 18.18
C LEU A 6 -34.18 -1.43 17.33
N GLN A 7 -35.37 -1.27 16.73
CA GLN A 7 -35.87 -2.20 15.72
C GLN A 7 -36.03 -1.44 14.40
N ARG A 8 -35.40 -1.94 13.34
CA ARG A 8 -35.48 -1.40 11.99
C ARG A 8 -35.65 -2.55 11.00
N ASP A 9 -36.62 -2.44 10.09
CA ASP A 9 -36.89 -3.43 9.04
C ASP A 9 -36.99 -4.88 9.59
N GLY A 10 -37.65 -5.04 10.75
CA GLY A 10 -37.81 -6.33 11.43
C GLY A 10 -36.56 -6.84 12.18
N LYS A 11 -35.40 -6.18 12.05
CA LYS A 11 -34.16 -6.56 12.72
C LYS A 11 -33.90 -5.71 13.96
N ARG A 12 -33.47 -6.37 15.04
CA ARG A 12 -33.05 -5.70 16.28
C ARG A 12 -31.59 -5.27 16.17
N GLN A 13 -31.30 -4.03 16.56
CA GLN A 13 -29.95 -3.44 16.54
C GLN A 13 -29.66 -2.82 17.91
N ASP A 14 -28.50 -3.14 18.49
CA ASP A 14 -28.05 -2.62 19.76
C ASP A 14 -26.94 -1.57 19.53
N ILE A 15 -27.18 -0.35 20.01
CA ILE A 15 -26.25 0.78 19.90
C ILE A 15 -25.69 1.10 21.28
N GLY A 16 -24.36 0.95 21.47
CA GLY A 16 -23.69 1.38 22.69
C GLY A 16 -23.73 2.90 22.84
N LEU A 17 -24.21 3.37 24.00
CA LEU A 17 -24.29 4.80 24.33
C LEU A 17 -23.07 5.28 25.13
N GLY A 18 -22.42 4.39 25.89
CA GLY A 18 -21.25 4.67 26.70
C GLY A 18 -21.21 3.89 28.02
N SER A 19 -20.15 4.12 28.81
CA SER A 19 -19.96 3.46 30.09
C SER A 19 -20.85 4.09 31.18
N ALA A 20 -21.52 3.24 31.99
CA ALA A 20 -22.30 3.70 33.14
C ALA A 20 -21.45 4.37 34.24
N LYS A 21 -20.10 4.19 34.19
CA LYS A 21 -19.15 4.90 35.07
C LYS A 21 -18.89 6.33 34.65
N GLN A 22 -19.07 6.66 33.35
CA GLN A 22 -18.74 7.96 32.77
C GLN A 22 -19.98 8.77 32.34
N MET A 23 -21.14 8.17 32.36
CA MET A 23 -22.37 8.76 31.86
C MET A 23 -23.54 8.42 32.79
N THR A 24 -24.27 9.45 33.20
CA THR A 24 -25.47 9.32 34.03
C THR A 24 -26.64 8.73 33.24
N LEU A 25 -27.66 8.24 33.92
CA LEU A 25 -28.89 7.75 33.27
C LEU A 25 -29.59 8.88 32.46
N ALA A 26 -29.59 10.10 32.99
CA ALA A 26 -30.20 11.26 32.31
C ALA A 26 -29.52 11.55 30.95
N GLU A 27 -28.21 11.60 30.94
CA GLU A 27 -27.42 11.80 29.71
C GLU A 27 -27.61 10.64 28.72
N ALA A 28 -27.65 9.40 29.22
CA ALA A 28 -27.92 8.22 28.40
C ALA A 28 -29.32 8.30 27.74
N ARG A 29 -30.34 8.73 28.49
CA ARG A 29 -31.70 8.92 27.97
C ARG A 29 -31.75 10.04 26.91
N GLN A 30 -31.08 11.16 27.16
CA GLN A 30 -30.99 12.26 26.19
C GLN A 30 -30.32 11.81 24.88
N LYS A 31 -29.19 11.11 24.97
CA LYS A 31 -28.49 10.53 23.82
C LYS A 31 -29.36 9.50 23.06
N ALA A 32 -30.09 8.65 23.79
CA ALA A 32 -31.03 7.71 23.21
C ALA A 32 -32.17 8.38 22.45
N THR A 33 -32.68 9.50 22.98
CA THR A 33 -33.75 10.27 22.32
C THR A 33 -33.28 10.88 21.00
N VAL A 34 -32.08 11.47 20.96
CA VAL A 34 -31.47 12.02 19.74
C VAL A 34 -31.28 10.93 18.69
N LEU A 35 -30.71 9.77 19.10
CA LEU A 35 -30.48 8.66 18.18
C LEU A 35 -31.79 8.02 17.67
N ARG A 36 -32.82 7.92 18.51
CA ARG A 36 -34.14 7.46 18.08
C ARG A 36 -34.78 8.39 17.03
N LYS A 37 -34.63 9.72 17.22
CA LYS A 37 -35.10 10.71 16.26
C LYS A 37 -34.36 10.56 14.93
N ALA A 38 -33.02 10.49 14.94
CA ALA A 38 -32.22 10.31 13.74
C ALA A 38 -32.63 9.05 12.96
N VAL A 39 -32.88 7.92 13.62
CA VAL A 39 -33.26 6.68 12.96
C VAL A 39 -34.70 6.67 12.48
N LYS A 40 -35.67 7.18 13.30
CA LYS A 40 -37.10 7.09 13.00
C LYS A 40 -37.59 8.23 12.11
N VAL A 41 -37.06 9.44 12.28
CA VAL A 41 -37.54 10.65 11.59
C VAL A 41 -36.65 10.96 10.37
N ASP A 42 -35.33 10.93 10.55
CA ASP A 42 -34.38 11.31 9.51
C ASP A 42 -33.94 10.11 8.65
N HIS A 43 -34.43 8.90 8.93
CA HIS A 43 -34.09 7.63 8.25
C HIS A 43 -32.60 7.35 8.15
N ARG A 44 -31.78 7.92 9.04
CA ARG A 44 -30.32 7.76 9.07
C ARG A 44 -29.92 6.39 9.63
N ASP A 45 -28.91 5.77 9.01
CA ASP A 45 -28.29 4.54 9.53
C ASP A 45 -27.12 4.89 10.45
N VAL A 46 -27.44 5.15 11.73
CA VAL A 46 -26.46 5.56 12.75
C VAL A 46 -25.35 4.50 12.98
N LEU A 47 -25.63 3.22 12.73
CA LEU A 47 -24.60 2.18 12.84
C LEU A 47 -23.67 2.18 11.63
N ALA A 48 -24.20 2.38 10.43
CA ALA A 48 -23.38 2.58 9.23
C ALA A 48 -22.51 3.83 9.38
N GLU A 49 -23.09 4.96 9.82
CA GLU A 49 -22.34 6.19 10.06
C GLU A 49 -21.21 6.02 11.07
N LYS A 50 -21.45 5.33 12.21
CA LYS A 50 -20.39 5.05 13.19
C LYS A 50 -19.33 4.09 12.65
N LYS A 51 -19.70 3.14 11.81
CA LYS A 51 -18.77 2.24 11.15
C LYS A 51 -17.93 2.99 10.13
N ASP A 52 -18.56 3.89 9.38
CA ASP A 52 -17.89 4.74 8.39
C ASP A 52 -16.95 5.75 9.06
N GLU A 53 -17.37 6.33 10.21
CA GLU A 53 -16.49 7.20 11.02
C GLU A 53 -15.28 6.44 11.60
N ALA A 54 -15.47 5.21 12.04
CA ALA A 54 -14.38 4.36 12.53
C ALA A 54 -13.45 3.93 11.38
N ALA A 55 -14.03 3.56 10.26
CA ALA A 55 -13.31 3.20 9.03
C ALA A 55 -12.54 4.40 8.46
N ALA A 56 -13.13 5.60 8.50
CA ALA A 56 -12.48 6.84 8.06
C ALA A 56 -11.24 7.22 8.90
N LYS A 57 -11.04 6.62 10.06
CA LYS A 57 -9.88 6.87 10.95
C LYS A 57 -8.69 5.96 10.66
N VAL A 58 -8.82 4.92 9.84
CA VAL A 58 -7.69 4.03 9.52
C VAL A 58 -6.66 4.77 8.70
N THR A 59 -5.45 4.94 9.25
CA THR A 59 -4.36 5.63 8.57
C THR A 59 -3.76 4.75 7.46
N PHE A 60 -3.12 5.40 6.48
CA PHE A 60 -2.44 4.70 5.40
C PHE A 60 -1.35 3.76 5.91
N ARG A 61 -0.59 4.19 6.93
CA ARG A 61 0.43 3.36 7.58
C ARG A 61 -0.17 2.08 8.18
N ALA A 62 -1.25 2.20 8.93
CA ALA A 62 -1.93 1.05 9.53
C ALA A 62 -2.45 0.10 8.46
N ALA A 63 -3.08 0.62 7.41
CA ALA A 63 -3.58 -0.17 6.29
C ALA A 63 -2.46 -0.87 5.53
N ALA A 64 -1.33 -0.20 5.27
CA ALA A 64 -0.16 -0.77 4.58
C ALA A 64 0.49 -1.89 5.39
N THR A 65 0.66 -1.70 6.70
CA THR A 65 1.21 -2.72 7.60
C THR A 65 0.32 -3.94 7.67
N GLN A 66 -1.00 -3.74 7.78
CA GLN A 66 -1.95 -4.83 7.79
C GLN A 66 -1.98 -5.58 6.45
N TYR A 67 -2.02 -4.86 5.32
CA TYR A 67 -1.91 -5.46 3.99
C TYR A 67 -0.65 -6.31 3.87
N HIS A 68 0.51 -5.78 4.32
CA HIS A 68 1.78 -6.50 4.29
C HIS A 68 1.69 -7.80 5.09
N SER A 69 1.25 -7.76 6.35
CA SER A 69 1.19 -8.95 7.21
C SER A 69 0.22 -10.02 6.70
N GLU A 70 -0.91 -9.63 6.08
CA GLU A 70 -1.86 -10.58 5.51
C GLU A 70 -1.36 -11.24 4.22
N ASN A 71 -0.46 -10.58 3.48
CA ASN A 71 0.02 -11.07 2.17
C ASN A 71 1.44 -11.64 2.21
N GLU A 72 2.24 -11.35 3.25
CA GLU A 72 3.64 -11.73 3.34
C GLU A 72 3.86 -13.25 3.16
N ALA A 73 3.01 -14.07 3.75
CA ALA A 73 3.08 -15.54 3.64
C ALA A 73 2.91 -16.06 2.20
N GLY A 74 2.22 -15.30 1.34
CA GLY A 74 2.03 -15.64 -0.07
C GLY A 74 3.19 -15.25 -0.99
N TRP A 75 4.15 -14.47 -0.49
CA TRP A 75 5.26 -14.00 -1.31
C TRP A 75 6.45 -14.97 -1.28
N LYS A 76 6.91 -15.37 -2.48
CA LYS A 76 8.01 -16.34 -2.63
C LYS A 76 9.36 -15.85 -2.07
N SER A 77 9.56 -14.55 -1.89
CA SER A 77 10.84 -13.95 -1.50
C SER A 77 10.69 -13.08 -0.27
N THR A 78 11.38 -13.45 0.81
CA THR A 78 11.48 -12.65 2.04
C THR A 78 12.16 -11.29 1.80
N VAL A 79 13.09 -11.23 0.85
CA VAL A 79 13.73 -9.97 0.42
C VAL A 79 12.70 -9.05 -0.23
N TYR A 80 11.84 -9.60 -1.09
CA TYR A 80 10.75 -8.83 -1.71
C TYR A 80 9.77 -8.30 -0.66
N ALA A 81 9.34 -9.13 0.28
CA ALA A 81 8.44 -8.73 1.36
C ALA A 81 9.01 -7.54 2.16
N ARG A 82 10.28 -7.63 2.57
CA ARG A 82 10.97 -6.55 3.28
C ARG A 82 11.07 -5.27 2.43
N GLN A 83 11.47 -5.38 1.17
CA GLN A 83 11.58 -4.24 0.26
C GLN A 83 10.22 -3.60 -0.05
N TRP A 84 9.14 -4.39 -0.01
CA TRP A 84 7.80 -3.90 -0.26
C TRP A 84 7.40 -2.84 0.77
N LEU A 85 7.51 -3.16 2.06
CA LEU A 85 7.17 -2.23 3.13
C LEU A 85 8.18 -1.08 3.23
N ALA A 86 9.49 -1.38 3.19
CA ALA A 86 10.55 -0.38 3.28
C ALA A 86 10.42 0.72 2.22
N SER A 87 9.95 0.41 1.02
CA SER A 87 9.74 1.43 0.00
C SER A 87 8.58 2.38 0.32
N LEU A 88 7.54 1.91 0.99
CA LEU A 88 6.45 2.77 1.46
C LEU A 88 6.91 3.61 2.65
N GLU A 89 7.71 3.06 3.55
CA GLU A 89 8.31 3.77 4.68
C GLU A 89 9.17 4.94 4.20
N ASN A 90 10.02 4.69 3.20
CA ASN A 90 10.94 5.71 2.71
C ASN A 90 10.26 6.80 1.86
N TYR A 91 9.26 6.45 1.05
CA TYR A 91 8.73 7.38 0.05
C TYR A 91 7.29 7.82 0.29
N ALA A 92 6.44 6.96 0.83
CA ALA A 92 5.02 7.24 1.00
C ALA A 92 4.64 7.69 2.41
N PHE A 93 5.14 7.02 3.46
CA PHE A 93 4.78 7.33 4.84
C PHE A 93 5.12 8.74 5.31
N PRO A 94 6.20 9.40 4.87
CA PRO A 94 6.46 10.78 5.28
C PRO A 94 5.33 11.76 4.93
N LYS A 95 4.56 11.48 3.87
CA LYS A 95 3.44 12.34 3.44
C LYS A 95 2.06 11.72 3.69
N LEU A 96 1.91 10.43 3.45
CA LEU A 96 0.62 9.74 3.50
C LEU A 96 0.41 8.94 4.78
N GLY A 97 1.47 8.61 5.51
CA GLY A 97 1.44 7.62 6.58
C GLY A 97 0.34 7.85 7.62
N ASP A 98 0.19 9.08 8.06
CA ASP A 98 -0.75 9.46 9.11
C ASP A 98 -2.10 9.96 8.58
N MET A 99 -2.24 10.04 7.25
CA MET A 99 -3.51 10.41 6.61
C MET A 99 -4.50 9.24 6.66
N PRO A 100 -5.77 9.51 6.96
CA PRO A 100 -6.83 8.52 6.79
C PRO A 100 -6.91 8.05 5.34
N THR A 101 -7.02 6.73 5.12
CA THR A 101 -7.08 6.15 3.76
C THR A 101 -8.21 6.73 2.92
N GLY A 102 -9.33 7.08 3.55
CA GLY A 102 -10.49 7.70 2.90
C GLY A 102 -10.23 9.10 2.34
N SER A 103 -9.31 9.88 2.93
CA SER A 103 -9.00 11.25 2.54
C SER A 103 -7.95 11.35 1.44
N ILE A 104 -7.15 10.31 1.20
CA ILE A 104 -6.05 10.34 0.23
C ILE A 104 -6.61 10.48 -1.20
N SER A 105 -6.16 11.53 -1.87
CA SER A 105 -6.52 11.86 -3.26
C SER A 105 -5.40 11.51 -4.25
N SER A 106 -5.71 11.59 -5.54
CA SER A 106 -4.69 11.47 -6.60
C SER A 106 -3.61 12.55 -6.49
N ALA A 107 -3.95 13.76 -6.03
CA ALA A 107 -3.00 14.86 -5.87
C ALA A 107 -1.95 14.54 -4.79
N ASP A 108 -2.37 13.93 -3.68
CA ASP A 108 -1.46 13.53 -2.61
C ASP A 108 -0.47 12.46 -3.08
N ILE A 109 -0.95 11.50 -3.86
CA ILE A 109 -0.09 10.45 -4.45
C ILE A 109 0.90 11.06 -5.45
N ILE A 110 0.43 11.98 -6.31
CA ILE A 110 1.30 12.69 -7.26
C ILE A 110 2.37 13.49 -6.49
N ALA A 111 2.02 14.16 -5.41
CA ALA A 111 2.97 14.89 -4.58
C ALA A 111 4.06 13.99 -3.97
N VAL A 112 3.73 12.74 -3.63
CA VAL A 112 4.71 11.73 -3.20
C VAL A 112 5.62 11.30 -4.36
N LEU A 113 5.05 11.07 -5.53
CA LEU A 113 5.77 10.49 -6.67
C LEU A 113 6.63 11.52 -7.42
N THR A 114 6.22 12.79 -7.48
CA THR A 114 6.90 13.84 -8.26
C THR A 114 8.41 13.90 -8.03
N PRO A 115 8.93 13.93 -6.78
CA PRO A 115 10.37 14.05 -6.54
C PRO A 115 11.17 12.85 -7.06
N ILE A 116 10.60 11.65 -7.04
CA ILE A 116 11.27 10.40 -7.42
C ILE A 116 10.95 9.94 -8.84
N TRP A 117 10.01 10.62 -9.52
CA TRP A 117 9.43 10.13 -10.76
C TRP A 117 10.42 10.05 -11.93
N GLN A 118 11.33 11.00 -12.02
CA GLN A 118 12.36 11.06 -13.05
C GLN A 118 13.71 10.52 -12.58
N GLU A 119 14.02 10.66 -11.28
CA GLU A 119 15.31 10.25 -10.74
C GLU A 119 15.44 8.73 -10.64
N ILE A 120 14.41 8.07 -10.12
CA ILE A 120 14.37 6.61 -9.90
C ILE A 120 13.09 6.00 -10.48
N PRO A 121 12.93 6.00 -11.81
CA PRO A 121 11.67 5.70 -12.48
C PRO A 121 11.07 4.35 -12.13
N ASP A 122 11.89 3.30 -11.99
CA ASP A 122 11.44 1.95 -11.66
C ASP A 122 10.90 1.86 -10.24
N THR A 123 11.60 2.46 -9.28
CA THR A 123 11.15 2.55 -7.88
C THR A 123 9.87 3.37 -7.78
N ALA A 124 9.79 4.51 -8.47
CA ALA A 124 8.60 5.35 -8.46
C ALA A 124 7.35 4.61 -8.98
N ARG A 125 7.50 3.79 -10.03
CA ARG A 125 6.42 2.92 -10.52
C ARG A 125 6.00 1.88 -9.49
N GLN A 126 6.97 1.26 -8.81
CA GLN A 126 6.69 0.29 -7.75
C GLN A 126 5.96 0.94 -6.57
N VAL A 127 6.43 2.09 -6.09
CA VAL A 127 5.79 2.86 -5.01
C VAL A 127 4.36 3.23 -5.39
N ARG A 128 4.14 3.74 -6.61
CA ARG A 128 2.78 4.03 -7.11
C ARG A 128 1.88 2.80 -7.04
N ASN A 129 2.34 1.65 -7.53
CA ASN A 129 1.56 0.43 -7.56
C ASN A 129 1.27 -0.09 -6.13
N ARG A 130 2.24 0.04 -5.22
CA ARG A 130 2.07 -0.33 -3.80
C ARG A 130 1.07 0.57 -3.08
N ILE A 131 1.11 1.88 -3.32
CA ILE A 131 0.11 2.81 -2.80
C ILE A 131 -1.29 2.44 -3.31
N SER A 132 -1.43 2.18 -4.62
CA SER A 132 -2.72 1.76 -5.19
C SER A 132 -3.22 0.47 -4.54
N ALA A 133 -2.36 -0.55 -4.37
CA ALA A 133 -2.74 -1.82 -3.74
C ALA A 133 -3.25 -1.64 -2.29
N VAL A 134 -2.59 -0.78 -1.49
CA VAL A 134 -3.05 -0.47 -0.13
C VAL A 134 -4.39 0.25 -0.13
N LEU A 135 -4.62 1.16 -1.07
CA LEU A 135 -5.89 1.89 -1.16
C LEU A 135 -7.02 0.99 -1.70
N ASP A 136 -6.74 0.08 -2.65
CA ASP A 136 -7.69 -0.93 -3.11
C ASP A 136 -8.08 -1.88 -1.98
N TYR A 137 -7.09 -2.33 -1.20
CA TYR A 137 -7.33 -3.11 0.01
C TYR A 137 -8.18 -2.36 1.03
N SER A 138 -7.90 -1.07 1.24
CA SER A 138 -8.68 -0.22 2.13
C SER A 138 -10.13 -0.07 1.66
N HIS A 139 -10.35 -0.01 0.34
CA HIS A 139 -11.68 0.00 -0.25
C HIS A 139 -12.40 -1.34 -0.02
N ALA A 140 -11.74 -2.46 -0.26
CA ALA A 140 -12.29 -3.80 -0.02
C ALA A 140 -12.64 -4.05 1.45
N LYS A 141 -11.87 -3.49 2.40
CA LYS A 141 -12.16 -3.54 3.85
C LYS A 141 -13.25 -2.54 4.30
N GLY A 142 -13.73 -1.68 3.39
CA GLY A 142 -14.73 -0.64 3.69
C GLY A 142 -14.17 0.56 4.48
N TRP A 143 -12.84 0.74 4.52
CA TRP A 143 -12.19 1.91 5.15
C TRP A 143 -12.13 3.13 4.22
N ARG A 144 -12.47 2.93 2.97
CA ARG A 144 -12.51 3.94 1.93
C ARG A 144 -13.72 3.71 1.04
N SER A 145 -14.49 4.76 0.79
CA SER A 145 -15.71 4.70 -0.05
C SER A 145 -15.40 4.76 -1.56
N ARG A 146 -14.23 5.27 -1.93
CA ARG A 146 -13.83 5.44 -3.34
C ARG A 146 -12.81 4.39 -3.73
N GLU A 147 -12.86 3.95 -4.99
CA GLU A 147 -11.80 3.14 -5.58
C GLU A 147 -10.45 3.86 -5.54
N ALA A 148 -9.35 3.09 -5.53
CA ALA A 148 -8.02 3.65 -5.54
C ALA A 148 -7.73 4.35 -6.87
N PRO A 149 -7.00 5.48 -6.86
CA PRO A 149 -6.46 6.06 -8.07
C PRO A 149 -5.50 5.06 -8.74
N SER A 150 -5.87 4.57 -9.91
CA SER A 150 -5.10 3.53 -10.61
C SER A 150 -4.03 4.10 -11.55
N GLY A 151 -3.01 3.28 -11.82
CA GLY A 151 -1.98 3.59 -12.80
C GLY A 151 -2.51 3.76 -14.24
N ASN A 152 -3.70 3.24 -14.55
CA ASN A 152 -4.37 3.42 -15.84
C ASN A 152 -5.33 4.63 -15.86
N GLY A 153 -5.67 5.16 -14.69
CA GLY A 153 -6.55 6.32 -14.51
C GLY A 153 -5.77 7.64 -14.30
N SER A 154 -6.08 8.30 -13.18
CA SER A 154 -5.52 9.61 -12.82
C SER A 154 -4.01 9.61 -12.59
N LEU A 155 -3.42 8.47 -12.24
CA LEU A 155 -1.98 8.30 -12.03
C LEU A 155 -1.24 7.83 -13.29
N LYS A 156 -1.90 7.82 -14.44
CA LYS A 156 -1.24 7.44 -15.70
C LYS A 156 -0.20 8.49 -16.10
N ALA A 157 0.97 7.99 -16.53
CA ALA A 157 2.01 8.85 -17.11
C ALA A 157 1.46 9.64 -18.32
N GLY A 158 1.69 10.94 -18.33
CA GLY A 158 1.15 11.86 -19.34
C GLY A 158 -0.22 12.47 -19.00
N ARG A 159 -0.83 12.11 -17.82
CA ARG A 159 -2.02 12.80 -17.29
C ARG A 159 -1.68 13.55 -15.99
N GLY A 160 -1.47 12.86 -14.88
CA GLY A 160 -1.07 13.48 -13.61
C GLY A 160 0.43 13.49 -13.37
N LEU A 161 1.18 12.62 -14.07
CA LEU A 161 2.64 12.51 -13.99
C LEU A 161 3.24 12.65 -15.39
N PRO A 162 4.41 13.28 -15.57
CA PRO A 162 5.07 13.37 -16.86
C PRO A 162 5.45 11.98 -17.40
N ARG A 163 5.61 11.86 -18.72
CA ARG A 163 6.14 10.62 -19.30
C ARG A 163 7.57 10.42 -18.83
N GLN A 164 7.87 9.21 -18.35
CA GLN A 164 9.24 8.84 -18.01
C GLN A 164 10.01 8.57 -19.31
N VAL A 165 11.16 9.21 -19.44
CA VAL A 165 12.08 8.91 -20.52
C VAL A 165 12.74 7.57 -20.18
N LYS A 166 12.52 6.55 -21.00
CA LYS A 166 13.26 5.29 -20.89
C LYS A 166 14.67 5.51 -21.41
N VAL A 167 15.57 5.95 -20.56
CA VAL A 167 16.99 5.84 -20.84
C VAL A 167 17.35 4.37 -20.73
N ARG A 168 17.25 3.64 -21.84
CA ARG A 168 17.80 2.29 -21.95
C ARG A 168 19.29 2.44 -22.25
N GLU A 169 20.07 2.81 -21.27
CA GLU A 169 21.49 2.52 -21.33
C GLU A 169 21.65 1.01 -21.08
N ASN A 170 22.03 0.29 -22.12
CA ASN A 170 22.50 -1.08 -21.94
C ASN A 170 23.72 -1.03 -21.05
N ARG A 171 23.79 -1.93 -20.07
CA ARG A 171 25.00 -2.08 -19.25
C ARG A 171 26.17 -2.32 -20.20
N LYS A 172 27.28 -1.65 -19.93
CA LYS A 172 28.52 -1.86 -20.71
C LYS A 172 28.90 -3.33 -20.62
N ALA A 173 29.02 -3.97 -21.76
CA ALA A 173 29.44 -5.37 -21.85
C ALA A 173 30.81 -5.43 -22.52
N MET A 174 31.59 -6.45 -22.19
CA MET A 174 32.84 -6.75 -22.87
C MET A 174 32.55 -7.11 -24.34
N PRO A 175 33.29 -6.55 -25.31
CA PRO A 175 33.16 -7.01 -26.69
C PRO A 175 33.46 -8.48 -26.83
N TYR A 176 32.64 -9.21 -27.58
CA TYR A 176 32.80 -10.65 -27.78
C TYR A 176 34.21 -11.06 -28.22
N VAL A 177 34.84 -10.27 -29.08
CA VAL A 177 36.21 -10.51 -29.58
C VAL A 177 37.27 -10.52 -28.46
N ALA A 178 37.03 -9.83 -27.34
CA ALA A 178 37.92 -9.81 -26.19
C ALA A 178 37.75 -11.00 -25.24
N LEU A 179 36.68 -11.77 -25.40
CA LEU A 179 36.34 -12.87 -24.50
C LEU A 179 37.39 -13.98 -24.44
N PRO A 180 37.97 -14.47 -25.54
CA PRO A 180 39.00 -15.53 -25.48
C PRO A 180 40.23 -15.11 -24.67
N GLY A 181 40.70 -13.87 -24.85
CA GLY A 181 41.83 -13.30 -24.10
C GLY A 181 41.51 -13.18 -22.61
N PHE A 182 40.29 -12.74 -22.29
CA PHE A 182 39.80 -12.66 -20.90
C PHE A 182 39.76 -14.04 -20.24
N LEU A 183 39.21 -15.07 -20.88
CA LEU A 183 39.14 -16.42 -20.35
C LEU A 183 40.55 -17.00 -20.12
N THR A 184 41.50 -16.77 -21.04
CA THR A 184 42.88 -17.14 -20.88
C THR A 184 43.51 -16.50 -19.64
N ALA A 185 43.28 -15.22 -19.41
CA ALA A 185 43.75 -14.50 -18.24
C ALA A 185 43.06 -14.97 -16.94
N LEU A 186 41.77 -15.29 -17.01
CA LEU A 186 40.97 -15.81 -15.89
C LEU A 186 41.56 -17.14 -15.35
N ARG A 187 41.97 -18.04 -16.25
CA ARG A 187 42.48 -19.37 -15.97
C ARG A 187 43.91 -19.38 -15.36
N ARG A 188 44.68 -18.28 -15.50
CA ARG A 188 46.06 -18.21 -14.98
C ARG A 188 46.17 -18.38 -13.47
N LYS A 189 45.12 -17.99 -12.71
CA LYS A 189 45.09 -18.11 -11.24
C LYS A 189 43.77 -18.77 -10.84
N PRO A 190 43.71 -20.09 -10.68
CA PRO A 190 42.44 -20.76 -10.33
C PRO A 190 41.97 -20.33 -8.93
N SER A 191 40.70 -20.03 -8.82
CA SER A 191 39.98 -19.81 -7.56
C SER A 191 38.50 -20.13 -7.78
N PHE A 192 37.77 -20.48 -6.72
CA PHE A 192 36.36 -20.79 -6.84
C PHE A 192 35.57 -19.68 -7.54
N GLY A 193 35.80 -18.40 -7.19
CA GLY A 193 35.12 -17.28 -7.84
C GLY A 193 35.45 -17.15 -9.33
N ARG A 194 36.65 -17.50 -9.77
CA ARG A 194 37.02 -17.49 -11.18
C ARG A 194 36.45 -18.66 -11.95
N LEU A 195 36.36 -19.83 -11.36
CA LEU A 195 35.70 -21.01 -11.92
C LEU A 195 34.18 -20.74 -12.06
N ALA A 196 33.56 -20.16 -11.03
CA ALA A 196 32.16 -19.75 -11.08
C ALA A 196 31.90 -18.71 -12.19
N LEU A 197 32.78 -17.71 -12.33
CA LEU A 197 32.67 -16.72 -13.38
C LEU A 197 32.82 -17.33 -14.77
N GLU A 198 33.76 -18.27 -14.95
CA GLU A 198 33.95 -18.99 -16.21
C GLU A 198 32.70 -19.83 -16.55
N LEU A 199 32.12 -20.52 -15.56
CA LEU A 199 30.88 -21.26 -15.72
C LEU A 199 29.73 -20.34 -16.15
N LEU A 200 29.57 -19.19 -15.49
CA LEU A 200 28.57 -18.18 -15.86
C LEU A 200 28.72 -17.70 -17.30
N ILE A 201 29.95 -17.46 -17.73
CA ILE A 201 30.24 -16.98 -19.09
C ILE A 201 29.91 -18.06 -20.13
N LEU A 202 30.32 -19.31 -19.86
CA LEU A 202 30.16 -20.41 -20.81
C LEU A 202 28.72 -20.92 -20.91
N THR A 203 27.96 -20.84 -19.83
CA THR A 203 26.59 -21.39 -19.76
C THR A 203 25.49 -20.32 -19.85
N GLY A 204 25.82 -19.06 -19.58
CA GLY A 204 24.80 -17.98 -19.54
C GLY A 204 23.80 -18.09 -18.40
N VAL A 205 24.03 -18.95 -17.40
CA VAL A 205 23.19 -19.08 -16.20
C VAL A 205 23.25 -17.85 -15.32
N ARG A 206 22.26 -17.65 -14.45
CA ARG A 206 22.25 -16.51 -13.52
C ARG A 206 23.22 -16.75 -12.37
N SER A 207 23.83 -15.67 -11.84
CA SER A 207 24.78 -15.75 -10.71
C SER A 207 24.22 -16.40 -9.43
N GLN A 208 22.91 -16.52 -9.31
CA GLN A 208 22.25 -17.21 -8.19
C GLN A 208 22.09 -18.71 -8.40
N GLU A 209 22.43 -19.23 -9.59
CA GLU A 209 22.30 -20.63 -9.99
C GLU A 209 23.66 -21.35 -9.94
N VAL A 210 24.74 -20.62 -9.63
CA VAL A 210 26.12 -21.06 -9.44
C VAL A 210 26.53 -20.89 -7.99
#